data_64cf66d1f472c0ac80ef7719342287d8
#
_entry.id   64cf66d1f472c0ac80ef7719342287d8
#
_cell.length_a   1.000
_cell.length_b   1.000
_cell.length_c   1.000
_cell.angle_alpha   90.00
_cell.angle_beta   90.00
_cell.angle_gamma   90.00
#
_symmetry.space_group_name_H-M   'P 1'
#
loop_
_entity.id
_entity.type
_entity.pdbx_description
1 polymer ?
#
loop_
_entity_poly.entity_id
_entity_poly.type
_entity_poly.pdbx_seq_one_letter_code
_entity_poly.pdbx_strand_id
1 'polypeptide(L)'
;DELFEEDYERIKSVGMSFRGKAQWPILRRLFPGSKPWLLETDEDVRLLTMYLDQLVQVLTDFDQGKIDLRENFYLTISVQNGKWTLTYTEEDELLGEEEIFIYPNELKAHRVSKLLKQPVIMEGSQFYLPTPLWDEENNRELFPLLTTFINHESGEVYSGEIYKSTRQELELVSDRLADLLLTRLQFRPREIIVSDEILLDLISDFCEKANIDCDLGPTVAADAFMSSFLSTQMGDLNGEEQAFLHLIQAAEQSYEVMLETDLGQMLTSIQKSALKDIWIYSVLFLYKEFNELPGEWSKEGFEALLQSHLLEESVKNDYRPYIGSSIKAYLDCQQELGLFKNSFVLSHVSSHSNLKGA
;
A
#
# COMPACT_ATOMS: atom_id res chain seq x y z
N ASP A 1 -17.24 -8.88 -1.99
CA ASP A 1 -17.16 -9.64 -3.26
C ASP A 1 -18.47 -9.56 -4.05
N GLU A 2 -18.93 -8.35 -4.31
CA GLU A 2 -20.09 -8.12 -5.15
C GLU A 2 -19.62 -7.76 -6.56
N LEU A 3 -20.22 -8.44 -7.56
CA LEU A 3 -20.07 -8.03 -8.95
C LEU A 3 -20.71 -6.66 -9.12
N PHE A 4 -20.05 -5.77 -9.83
CA PHE A 4 -20.71 -4.58 -10.34
C PHE A 4 -21.83 -4.99 -11.31
N GLU A 5 -22.87 -4.20 -11.40
CA GLU A 5 -24.03 -4.47 -12.28
C GLU A 5 -23.60 -4.69 -13.72
N GLU A 6 -22.61 -3.94 -14.19
CA GLU A 6 -22.00 -4.05 -15.52
C GLU A 6 -21.35 -5.42 -15.77
N ASP A 7 -20.68 -6.01 -14.77
CA ASP A 7 -20.09 -7.35 -14.89
C ASP A 7 -21.18 -8.41 -14.98
N TYR A 8 -22.21 -8.27 -14.16
CA TYR A 8 -23.32 -9.19 -14.15
C TYR A 8 -24.05 -9.20 -15.49
N GLU A 9 -24.32 -8.02 -16.05
CA GLU A 9 -24.95 -7.89 -17.38
C GLU A 9 -24.07 -8.48 -18.48
N ARG A 10 -22.75 -8.25 -18.40
CA ARG A 10 -21.79 -8.80 -19.37
C ARG A 10 -21.74 -10.32 -19.31
N ILE A 11 -21.60 -10.92 -18.12
CA ILE A 11 -21.65 -12.37 -17.90
C ILE A 11 -22.95 -12.95 -18.48
N LYS A 12 -24.06 -12.33 -18.20
CA LYS A 12 -25.38 -12.75 -18.66
C LYS A 12 -25.53 -12.64 -20.18
N SER A 13 -24.99 -11.56 -20.77
CA SER A 13 -25.07 -11.33 -22.23
C SER A 13 -24.34 -12.40 -23.05
N VAL A 14 -23.28 -12.98 -22.52
CA VAL A 14 -22.52 -14.09 -23.14
C VAL A 14 -23.05 -15.46 -22.76
N GLY A 15 -24.17 -15.53 -22.02
CA GLY A 15 -24.82 -16.79 -21.63
C GLY A 15 -24.05 -17.63 -20.61
N MET A 16 -23.11 -17.02 -19.90
CA MET A 16 -22.32 -17.71 -18.88
C MET A 16 -23.05 -17.68 -17.55
N SER A 17 -22.82 -18.70 -16.73
CA SER A 17 -23.30 -18.77 -15.35
C SER A 17 -22.21 -19.38 -14.47
N PHE A 18 -22.01 -18.81 -13.31
CA PHE A 18 -21.06 -19.29 -12.33
C PHE A 18 -21.78 -19.83 -11.10
N ARG A 19 -21.18 -20.79 -10.42
CA ARG A 19 -21.79 -21.42 -9.23
C ARG A 19 -21.22 -20.78 -7.97
N GLY A 20 -22.08 -20.16 -7.20
CA GLY A 20 -21.75 -19.69 -5.84
C GLY A 20 -21.30 -18.24 -5.76
N LYS A 21 -21.36 -17.74 -4.55
CA LYS A 21 -20.89 -16.39 -4.18
C LYS A 21 -19.36 -16.32 -4.35
N ALA A 22 -18.85 -15.22 -4.88
CA ALA A 22 -17.42 -14.99 -5.10
C ALA A 22 -16.71 -15.98 -6.05
N GLN A 23 -17.42 -16.66 -6.96
CA GLN A 23 -16.82 -17.59 -7.92
C GLN A 23 -16.81 -17.08 -9.36
N TRP A 24 -17.01 -15.79 -9.56
CA TRP A 24 -16.91 -15.17 -10.89
C TRP A 24 -15.54 -14.53 -11.09
N PRO A 25 -14.95 -14.69 -12.27
CA PRO A 25 -13.73 -13.98 -12.60
C PRO A 25 -14.03 -12.49 -12.76
N ILE A 26 -13.34 -11.65 -12.00
CA ILE A 26 -13.36 -10.20 -12.16
C ILE A 26 -12.05 -9.81 -12.82
N LEU A 27 -12.13 -9.29 -14.02
CA LEU A 27 -10.98 -8.88 -14.80
C LEU A 27 -11.05 -7.36 -15.02
N ARG A 28 -10.06 -6.67 -14.48
CA ARG A 28 -9.95 -5.21 -14.53
C ARG A 28 -8.57 -4.81 -15.00
N ARG A 29 -8.53 -3.72 -15.74
CA ARG A 29 -7.30 -3.00 -15.99
C ARG A 29 -7.08 -2.01 -14.85
N LEU A 30 -5.86 -1.98 -14.33
CA LEU A 30 -5.47 -1.07 -13.26
C LEU A 30 -4.17 -0.38 -13.66
N PHE A 31 -4.16 0.95 -13.54
CA PHE A 31 -2.93 1.74 -13.54
C PHE A 31 -2.77 2.43 -12.18
N PRO A 32 -1.55 2.69 -11.73
CA PRO A 32 -1.32 3.44 -10.52
C PRO A 32 -2.13 4.75 -10.52
N GLY A 33 -2.81 5.01 -9.41
CA GLY A 33 -3.64 6.21 -9.26
C GLY A 33 -4.96 6.23 -10.03
N SER A 34 -5.38 5.14 -10.67
CA SER A 34 -6.68 5.10 -11.33
C SER A 34 -7.61 4.08 -10.70
N LYS A 35 -8.93 4.29 -10.84
CA LYS A 35 -9.90 3.24 -10.51
C LYS A 35 -9.77 2.08 -11.50
N PRO A 36 -9.90 0.82 -11.02
CA PRO A 36 -9.95 -0.33 -11.92
C PRO A 36 -11.12 -0.20 -12.91
N TRP A 37 -10.87 -0.45 -14.18
CA TRP A 37 -11.93 -0.39 -15.21
C TRP A 37 -11.98 -1.65 -16.07
N LEU A 38 -13.08 -1.82 -16.77
CA LEU A 38 -13.31 -2.95 -17.67
C LEU A 38 -12.30 -2.97 -18.81
N LEU A 39 -11.97 -4.17 -19.28
CA LEU A 39 -11.23 -4.35 -20.52
C LEU A 39 -12.13 -3.92 -21.70
N GLU A 40 -11.76 -2.86 -22.38
CA GLU A 40 -12.61 -2.24 -23.41
C GLU A 40 -12.16 -2.57 -24.82
N THR A 41 -10.88 -2.92 -25.00
CA THR A 41 -10.31 -3.19 -26.33
C THR A 41 -10.22 -4.68 -26.65
N ASP A 42 -10.42 -5.02 -27.93
CA ASP A 42 -10.18 -6.39 -28.41
C ASP A 42 -8.74 -6.84 -28.18
N GLU A 43 -7.80 -5.90 -28.17
CA GLU A 43 -6.39 -6.19 -27.91
C GLU A 43 -6.15 -6.62 -26.47
N ASP A 44 -6.74 -5.91 -25.48
CA ASP A 44 -6.67 -6.29 -24.07
C ASP A 44 -7.26 -7.69 -23.84
N VAL A 45 -8.41 -7.96 -24.45
CA VAL A 45 -9.08 -9.26 -24.32
C VAL A 45 -8.23 -10.38 -24.93
N ARG A 46 -7.62 -10.15 -26.11
CA ARG A 46 -6.73 -11.14 -26.75
C ARG A 46 -5.49 -11.40 -25.91
N LEU A 47 -4.87 -10.33 -25.41
CA LEU A 47 -3.68 -10.42 -24.55
C LEU A 47 -3.98 -11.20 -23.28
N LEU A 48 -5.07 -10.88 -22.60
CA LEU A 48 -5.51 -11.60 -21.41
C LEU A 48 -5.82 -13.07 -21.71
N THR A 49 -6.55 -13.35 -22.80
CA THR A 49 -6.85 -14.72 -23.22
C THR A 49 -5.57 -15.51 -23.43
N MET A 50 -4.60 -14.92 -24.08
CA MET A 50 -3.29 -15.52 -24.31
C MET A 50 -2.57 -15.82 -22.99
N TYR A 51 -2.58 -14.91 -22.01
CA TYR A 51 -1.97 -15.14 -20.70
C TYR A 51 -2.70 -16.27 -19.93
N LEU A 52 -4.03 -16.27 -19.95
CA LEU A 52 -4.81 -17.31 -19.29
C LEU A 52 -4.56 -18.69 -19.90
N ASP A 53 -4.49 -18.80 -21.23
CA ASP A 53 -4.16 -20.06 -21.91
C ASP A 53 -2.78 -20.58 -21.50
N GLN A 54 -1.79 -19.67 -21.38
CA GLN A 54 -0.45 -20.06 -20.92
C GLN A 54 -0.45 -20.45 -19.43
N LEU A 55 -1.19 -19.75 -18.60
CA LEU A 55 -1.33 -20.08 -17.18
C LEU A 55 -1.93 -21.49 -17.00
N VAL A 56 -2.99 -21.81 -17.75
CA VAL A 56 -3.61 -23.15 -17.73
C VAL A 56 -2.60 -24.22 -18.16
N GLN A 57 -1.78 -23.94 -19.18
CA GLN A 57 -0.74 -24.87 -19.61
C GLN A 57 0.33 -25.09 -18.53
N VAL A 58 0.80 -24.03 -17.90
CA VAL A 58 1.79 -24.09 -16.81
C VAL A 58 1.24 -24.87 -15.62
N LEU A 59 0.01 -24.59 -15.19
CA LEU A 59 -0.63 -25.31 -14.09
C LEU A 59 -0.81 -26.82 -14.43
N THR A 60 -1.15 -27.12 -15.68
CA THR A 60 -1.25 -28.51 -16.15
C THR A 60 0.10 -29.22 -16.10
N ASP A 61 1.17 -28.55 -16.53
CA ASP A 61 2.51 -29.12 -16.51
C ASP A 61 3.06 -29.24 -15.09
N PHE A 62 2.67 -28.35 -14.18
CA PHE A 62 2.97 -28.44 -12.76
C PHE A 62 2.26 -29.66 -12.13
N ASP A 63 0.96 -29.83 -12.35
CA ASP A 63 0.20 -30.99 -11.84
C ASP A 63 0.74 -32.35 -12.37
N GLN A 64 1.33 -32.34 -13.58
CA GLN A 64 1.98 -33.49 -14.15
C GLN A 64 3.43 -33.71 -13.66
N GLY A 65 3.92 -32.89 -12.77
CA GLY A 65 5.29 -32.96 -12.25
C GLY A 65 6.38 -32.63 -13.26
N LYS A 66 6.05 -31.88 -14.32
CA LYS A 66 7.02 -31.44 -15.33
C LYS A 66 7.72 -30.14 -14.94
N ILE A 67 7.12 -29.39 -14.01
CA ILE A 67 7.58 -28.10 -13.51
C ILE A 67 7.67 -28.21 -11.99
N ASP A 68 8.80 -27.81 -11.43
CA ASP A 68 8.99 -27.68 -10.00
C ASP A 68 8.97 -26.19 -9.61
N LEU A 69 8.34 -25.87 -8.48
CA LEU A 69 8.49 -24.56 -7.87
C LEU A 69 9.83 -24.51 -7.14
N ARG A 70 10.60 -23.46 -7.38
CA ARG A 70 11.90 -23.21 -6.75
C ARG A 70 11.80 -22.00 -5.85
N GLU A 71 12.34 -22.13 -4.65
CA GLU A 71 12.45 -21.02 -3.72
C GLU A 71 13.34 -19.91 -4.31
N ASN A 72 12.93 -18.64 -4.21
CA ASN A 72 13.59 -17.46 -4.77
C ASN A 72 13.68 -17.38 -6.30
N PHE A 73 12.87 -18.16 -7.02
CA PHE A 73 12.77 -18.07 -8.47
C PHE A 73 11.33 -17.83 -8.91
N TYR A 74 11.17 -16.95 -9.87
CA TYR A 74 9.93 -16.77 -10.61
C TYR A 74 9.93 -17.63 -11.87
N LEU A 75 8.76 -18.17 -12.18
CA LEU A 75 8.55 -18.89 -13.43
C LEU A 75 8.15 -17.88 -14.50
N THR A 76 9.05 -17.58 -15.40
CA THR A 76 8.82 -16.61 -16.49
C THR A 76 8.52 -17.29 -17.78
N ILE A 77 7.53 -16.76 -18.49
CA ILE A 77 7.14 -17.22 -19.83
C ILE A 77 7.54 -16.16 -20.84
N SER A 78 8.37 -16.53 -21.80
CA SER A 78 8.80 -15.64 -22.87
C SER A 78 8.49 -16.26 -24.25
N VAL A 79 8.33 -15.40 -25.25
CA VAL A 79 8.16 -15.86 -26.64
C VAL A 79 9.49 -15.73 -27.37
N GLN A 80 10.10 -16.87 -27.71
CA GLN A 80 11.33 -16.90 -28.50
C GLN A 80 11.06 -17.60 -29.84
N ASN A 81 11.29 -16.90 -30.93
CA ASN A 81 11.03 -17.41 -32.30
C ASN A 81 9.61 -17.99 -32.51
N GLY A 82 8.60 -17.31 -31.92
CA GLY A 82 7.20 -17.72 -31.99
C GLY A 82 6.85 -18.95 -31.15
N LYS A 83 7.75 -19.40 -30.29
CA LYS A 83 7.50 -20.49 -29.34
C LYS A 83 7.55 -19.96 -27.92
N TRP A 84 6.64 -20.44 -27.11
CA TRP A 84 6.64 -20.18 -25.69
C TRP A 84 7.77 -20.97 -25.01
N THR A 85 8.58 -20.26 -24.25
CA THR A 85 9.68 -20.83 -23.48
C THR A 85 9.49 -20.48 -22.03
N LEU A 86 9.56 -21.48 -21.17
CA LEU A 86 9.48 -21.36 -19.73
C LEU A 86 10.90 -21.33 -19.16
N THR A 87 11.19 -20.34 -18.34
CA THR A 87 12.49 -20.19 -17.67
C THR A 87 12.29 -19.86 -16.19
N TYR A 88 13.29 -20.19 -15.38
CA TYR A 88 13.36 -19.74 -14.00
C TYR A 88 14.23 -18.49 -13.96
N THR A 89 13.71 -17.43 -13.41
CA THR A 89 14.39 -16.14 -13.31
C THR A 89 14.47 -15.76 -11.83
N GLU A 90 15.63 -15.36 -11.37
CA GLU A 90 15.79 -14.86 -10.00
C GLU A 90 15.01 -13.55 -9.82
N GLU A 91 14.58 -13.29 -8.59
CA GLU A 91 13.77 -12.11 -8.27
C GLU A 91 14.49 -10.81 -8.67
N ASP A 92 15.78 -10.71 -8.35
CA ASP A 92 16.60 -9.53 -8.66
C ASP A 92 16.72 -9.26 -10.17
N GLU A 93 16.69 -10.33 -11.00
CA GLU A 93 16.70 -10.18 -12.47
C GLU A 93 15.36 -9.70 -13.04
N LEU A 94 14.24 -9.99 -12.34
CA LEU A 94 12.90 -9.56 -12.78
C LEU A 94 12.61 -8.12 -12.44
N LEU A 95 13.11 -7.66 -11.31
CA LEU A 95 12.91 -6.27 -10.88
C LEU A 95 13.61 -5.28 -11.81
N GLY A 96 14.61 -5.76 -12.58
CA GLY A 96 15.41 -4.92 -13.46
C GLY A 96 16.24 -3.90 -12.70
N GLU A 97 17.11 -3.20 -13.39
CA GLU A 97 17.70 -1.99 -12.84
C GLU A 97 16.60 -0.91 -12.85
N GLU A 98 16.22 -0.40 -11.69
CA GLU A 98 15.33 0.74 -11.60
C GLU A 98 15.94 1.91 -12.38
N GLU A 99 15.20 2.43 -13.36
CA GLU A 99 15.64 3.62 -14.11
C GLU A 99 15.60 4.82 -13.16
N ILE A 100 16.76 5.15 -12.59
CA ILE A 100 16.93 6.33 -11.73
C ILE A 100 16.59 7.58 -12.57
N PHE A 101 15.73 8.43 -12.05
CA PHE A 101 15.42 9.69 -12.70
C PHE A 101 16.59 10.65 -12.64
N ILE A 102 17.07 11.09 -13.79
CA ILE A 102 18.13 12.09 -13.90
C ILE A 102 17.52 13.45 -14.17
N TYR A 103 17.67 14.38 -13.24
CA TYR A 103 17.15 15.73 -13.37
C TYR A 103 17.82 16.48 -14.53
N PRO A 104 17.04 16.91 -15.54
CA PRO A 104 17.63 17.41 -16.79
C PRO A 104 18.12 18.86 -16.73
N ASN A 105 17.66 19.64 -15.73
CA ASN A 105 17.97 21.09 -15.68
C ASN A 105 19.16 21.40 -14.75
N GLU A 106 20.35 21.06 -15.20
CA GLU A 106 21.60 21.28 -14.44
C GLU A 106 21.83 22.76 -14.07
N LEU A 107 21.44 23.69 -14.94
CA LEU A 107 21.60 25.12 -14.65
C LEU A 107 20.75 25.54 -13.43
N LYS A 108 19.52 25.03 -13.35
CA LYS A 108 18.62 25.32 -12.25
C LYS A 108 19.13 24.70 -10.93
N ALA A 109 19.60 23.44 -10.95
CA ALA A 109 20.24 22.79 -9.82
C ALA A 109 21.48 23.56 -9.35
N HIS A 110 22.32 23.99 -10.27
CA HIS A 110 23.49 24.80 -9.94
C HIS A 110 23.11 26.16 -9.31
N ARG A 111 22.03 26.80 -9.74
CA ARG A 111 21.54 28.04 -9.10
C ARG A 111 21.08 27.77 -7.68
N VAL A 112 20.38 26.67 -7.42
CA VAL A 112 20.00 26.23 -6.07
C VAL A 112 21.21 25.98 -5.21
N SER A 113 22.26 25.32 -5.72
CA SER A 113 23.50 25.04 -4.99
C SER A 113 24.22 26.31 -4.52
N LYS A 114 23.97 27.47 -5.10
CA LYS A 114 24.52 28.80 -4.70
C LYS A 114 23.69 29.51 -3.64
N LEU A 115 22.50 29.05 -3.34
CA LEU A 115 21.70 29.62 -2.26
C LEU A 115 22.37 29.38 -0.91
N LEU A 116 22.05 30.25 0.05
CA LEU A 116 22.50 30.08 1.43
C LEU A 116 21.97 28.76 2.02
N LYS A 117 22.87 27.87 2.46
CA LYS A 117 22.48 26.66 3.18
C LYS A 117 21.98 27.04 4.59
N GLN A 118 20.75 26.76 4.89
CA GLN A 118 20.15 26.91 6.22
C GLN A 118 20.07 25.56 6.94
N PRO A 119 20.12 25.54 8.28
CA PRO A 119 20.01 24.31 9.07
C PRO A 119 18.56 23.79 9.15
N VAL A 120 17.81 23.95 8.05
CA VAL A 120 16.43 23.49 7.92
C VAL A 120 16.43 22.07 7.40
N ILE A 121 15.63 21.22 8.03
CA ILE A 121 15.23 19.90 7.52
C ILE A 121 13.84 20.05 6.91
N MET A 122 13.68 19.59 5.68
CA MET A 122 12.38 19.50 5.01
C MET A 122 11.92 18.06 4.97
N GLU A 123 10.64 17.84 5.14
CA GLU A 123 9.99 16.56 4.86
C GLU A 123 9.28 16.62 3.53
N GLY A 124 9.50 15.62 2.68
CA GLY A 124 8.78 15.40 1.43
C GLY A 124 7.89 14.17 1.56
N SER A 125 6.62 14.28 1.16
CA SER A 125 5.69 13.17 1.19
C SER A 125 4.74 13.20 0.00
N GLN A 126 4.32 12.01 -0.46
CA GLN A 126 3.36 11.86 -1.53
C GLN A 126 2.19 10.99 -1.06
N PHE A 127 0.98 11.36 -1.42
CA PHE A 127 -0.21 10.57 -1.12
C PHE A 127 -1.34 10.81 -2.11
N TYR A 128 -2.11 9.76 -2.37
CA TYR A 128 -3.28 9.86 -3.21
C TYR A 128 -4.42 10.56 -2.49
N LEU A 129 -5.00 11.56 -3.16
CA LEU A 129 -6.21 12.19 -2.64
C LEU A 129 -7.39 11.22 -2.76
N PRO A 130 -8.26 11.13 -1.74
CA PRO A 130 -9.37 10.18 -1.73
C PRO A 130 -10.46 10.51 -2.75
N THR A 131 -10.54 11.79 -3.18
CA THR A 131 -11.52 12.22 -4.17
C THR A 131 -10.93 12.11 -5.57
N PRO A 132 -11.49 11.25 -6.44
CA PRO A 132 -11.00 11.12 -7.79
C PRO A 132 -11.32 12.36 -8.62
N LEU A 133 -10.46 12.67 -9.58
CA LEU A 133 -10.65 13.67 -10.60
C LEU A 133 -10.94 12.99 -11.95
N TRP A 134 -11.74 13.67 -12.77
CA TRP A 134 -11.99 13.18 -14.12
C TRP A 134 -10.79 13.54 -15.02
N ASP A 135 -10.18 12.53 -15.63
CA ASP A 135 -9.14 12.71 -16.64
C ASP A 135 -9.76 12.73 -18.02
N GLU A 136 -9.91 13.92 -18.60
CA GLU A 136 -10.51 14.10 -19.93
C GLU A 136 -9.72 13.42 -21.04
N GLU A 137 -8.40 13.33 -20.92
CA GLU A 137 -7.53 12.74 -21.92
C GLU A 137 -7.76 11.23 -22.06
N ASN A 138 -7.93 10.55 -20.94
CA ASN A 138 -8.14 9.11 -20.88
C ASN A 138 -9.59 8.72 -20.64
N ASN A 139 -10.49 9.70 -20.51
CA ASN A 139 -11.93 9.53 -20.28
C ASN A 139 -12.24 8.60 -19.09
N ARG A 140 -11.59 8.85 -17.94
CA ARG A 140 -11.70 8.02 -16.73
C ARG A 140 -11.42 8.80 -15.46
N GLU A 141 -11.82 8.22 -14.32
CA GLU A 141 -11.47 8.75 -13.01
C GLU A 141 -10.06 8.33 -12.61
N LEU A 142 -9.28 9.28 -12.09
CA LEU A 142 -7.99 9.03 -11.47
C LEU A 142 -7.94 9.67 -10.07
N PHE A 143 -7.18 9.06 -9.18
CA PHE A 143 -6.84 9.62 -7.88
C PHE A 143 -5.58 10.48 -8.05
N PRO A 144 -5.69 11.80 -7.88
CA PRO A 144 -4.52 12.65 -8.01
C PRO A 144 -3.56 12.43 -6.84
N LEU A 145 -2.27 12.58 -7.12
CA LEU A 145 -1.20 12.46 -6.14
C LEU A 145 -0.85 13.87 -5.62
N LEU A 146 -0.99 14.10 -4.34
CA LEU A 146 -0.52 15.32 -3.68
C LEU A 146 0.90 15.11 -3.21
N THR A 147 1.83 15.95 -3.68
CA THR A 147 3.20 16.01 -3.17
C THR A 147 3.34 17.24 -2.29
N THR A 148 3.87 17.05 -1.09
CA THR A 148 4.06 18.14 -0.11
C THR A 148 5.53 18.24 0.30
N PHE A 149 5.96 19.48 0.56
CA PHE A 149 7.24 19.77 1.22
C PHE A 149 6.97 20.64 2.44
N ILE A 150 7.39 20.18 3.60
CA ILE A 150 7.01 20.71 4.93
C ILE A 150 8.27 20.92 5.77
N ASN A 151 8.31 21.94 6.59
CA ASN A 151 9.38 22.13 7.57
C ASN A 151 9.22 21.11 8.71
N HIS A 152 10.25 20.29 8.93
CA HIS A 152 10.26 19.25 9.95
C HIS A 152 9.97 19.77 11.38
N GLU A 153 10.55 20.92 11.75
CA GLU A 153 10.43 21.45 13.13
C GLU A 153 9.15 22.24 13.35
N SER A 154 8.78 23.09 12.37
CA SER A 154 7.63 24.00 12.53
C SER A 154 6.31 23.44 12.01
N GLY A 155 6.34 22.42 11.16
CA GLY A 155 5.16 21.94 10.43
C GLY A 155 4.66 22.92 9.36
N GLU A 156 5.43 23.96 9.03
CA GLU A 156 5.05 24.93 8.00
C GLU A 156 5.08 24.25 6.61
N VAL A 157 3.95 24.30 5.90
CA VAL A 157 3.84 23.78 4.55
C VAL A 157 4.47 24.74 3.55
N TYR A 158 5.58 24.34 2.97
CA TYR A 158 6.26 25.12 1.95
C TYR A 158 5.64 24.95 0.56
N SER A 159 5.20 23.74 0.23
CA SER A 159 4.53 23.45 -1.04
C SER A 159 3.55 22.29 -0.86
N GLY A 160 2.45 22.35 -1.62
CA GLY A 160 1.53 21.24 -1.84
C GLY A 160 1.05 21.33 -3.28
N GLU A 161 1.47 20.39 -4.11
CA GLU A 161 1.14 20.36 -5.54
C GLU A 161 0.51 19.03 -5.92
N ILE A 162 -0.45 19.09 -6.82
CA ILE A 162 -1.23 17.93 -7.27
C ILE A 162 -0.73 17.51 -8.65
N TYR A 163 -0.46 16.21 -8.79
CA TYR A 163 0.01 15.58 -10.01
C TYR A 163 -0.90 14.43 -10.42
N LYS A 164 -0.95 14.13 -11.72
CA LYS A 164 -1.39 12.80 -12.16
C LYS A 164 -0.29 11.79 -11.86
N SER A 165 -0.65 10.53 -11.59
CA SER A 165 0.32 9.47 -11.29
C SER A 165 1.04 8.94 -12.54
N THR A 166 1.25 9.78 -13.54
CA THR A 166 2.03 9.41 -14.73
C THR A 166 3.49 9.77 -14.52
N ARG A 167 4.40 8.92 -14.97
CA ARG A 167 5.85 9.16 -14.87
C ARG A 167 6.20 10.57 -15.35
N GLN A 168 5.66 11.00 -16.48
CA GLN A 168 5.92 12.31 -17.07
C GLN A 168 5.55 13.48 -16.14
N GLU A 169 4.43 13.39 -15.40
CA GLU A 169 4.05 14.42 -14.45
C GLU A 169 4.86 14.36 -13.16
N LEU A 170 5.16 13.15 -12.67
CA LEU A 170 5.97 12.96 -11.47
C LEU A 170 7.40 13.50 -11.66
N GLU A 171 7.97 13.39 -12.83
CA GLU A 171 9.28 13.98 -13.16
C GLU A 171 9.32 15.50 -13.02
N LEU A 172 8.16 16.18 -13.02
CA LEU A 172 8.09 17.63 -12.77
C LEU A 172 8.33 17.98 -11.28
N VAL A 173 8.23 17.02 -10.35
CA VAL A 173 8.39 17.27 -8.91
C VAL A 173 9.74 17.93 -8.61
N SER A 174 10.82 17.43 -9.16
CA SER A 174 12.16 18.02 -8.98
C SER A 174 12.27 19.44 -9.51
N ASP A 175 11.65 19.71 -10.66
CA ASP A 175 11.67 21.06 -11.24
C ASP A 175 10.86 22.05 -10.39
N ARG A 176 9.72 21.63 -9.86
CA ARG A 176 8.89 22.39 -8.92
C ARG A 176 9.59 22.64 -7.58
N LEU A 177 10.26 21.61 -7.05
CA LEU A 177 11.09 21.76 -5.85
C LEU A 177 12.21 22.79 -6.08
N ALA A 178 12.88 22.74 -7.21
CA ALA A 178 13.88 23.75 -7.58
C ALA A 178 13.30 25.16 -7.64
N ASP A 179 12.11 25.33 -8.24
CA ASP A 179 11.40 26.62 -8.27
C ASP A 179 11.01 27.11 -6.88
N LEU A 180 10.51 26.22 -6.01
CA LEU A 180 10.20 26.54 -4.63
C LEU A 180 11.42 27.13 -3.90
N LEU A 181 12.58 26.46 -4.02
CA LEU A 181 13.82 26.88 -3.37
C LEU A 181 14.34 28.22 -3.96
N LEU A 182 14.27 28.42 -5.28
CA LEU A 182 14.79 29.62 -5.92
C LEU A 182 13.92 30.84 -5.75
N THR A 183 12.60 30.68 -5.76
CA THR A 183 11.67 31.82 -5.88
C THR A 183 10.98 32.16 -4.57
N ARG A 184 10.56 31.16 -3.81
CA ARG A 184 9.79 31.37 -2.58
C ARG A 184 10.66 31.34 -1.34
N LEU A 185 11.47 30.30 -1.17
CA LEU A 185 12.26 30.13 0.05
C LEU A 185 13.57 30.92 0.00
N GLN A 186 14.19 31.03 -1.15
CA GLN A 186 15.45 31.73 -1.40
C GLN A 186 16.61 31.23 -0.50
N PHE A 187 16.50 30.01 -0.01
CA PHE A 187 17.55 29.28 0.70
C PHE A 187 17.55 27.81 0.29
N ARG A 188 18.62 27.12 0.61
CA ARG A 188 18.83 25.71 0.43
C ARG A 188 18.72 25.00 1.78
N PRO A 189 17.85 24.00 1.95
CA PRO A 189 17.79 23.24 3.18
C PRO A 189 19.09 22.44 3.40
N ARG A 190 19.34 22.04 4.63
CA ARG A 190 20.42 21.14 4.96
C ARG A 190 20.13 19.75 4.41
N GLU A 191 18.89 19.31 4.58
CA GLU A 191 18.45 17.94 4.36
C GLU A 191 16.99 17.89 3.92
N ILE A 192 16.65 16.94 3.07
CA ILE A 192 15.28 16.58 2.75
C ILE A 192 15.09 15.11 3.11
N ILE A 193 14.14 14.82 3.99
CA ILE A 193 13.73 13.47 4.37
C ILE A 193 12.46 13.14 3.59
N VAL A 194 12.37 11.99 2.95
CA VAL A 194 11.20 11.57 2.19
C VAL A 194 10.59 10.28 2.72
N SER A 195 9.28 10.13 2.56
CA SER A 195 8.53 8.99 3.10
C SER A 195 8.63 7.73 2.26
N ASP A 196 8.96 7.86 0.98
CA ASP A 196 8.89 6.75 0.02
C ASP A 196 10.01 6.79 -1.03
N GLU A 197 10.30 5.60 -1.58
CA GLU A 197 11.37 5.40 -2.57
C GLU A 197 11.07 6.08 -3.91
N ILE A 198 9.81 6.20 -4.30
CA ILE A 198 9.41 6.85 -5.56
C ILE A 198 9.78 8.34 -5.51
N LEU A 199 9.44 9.00 -4.41
CA LEU A 199 9.79 10.42 -4.24
C LEU A 199 11.30 10.61 -4.13
N LEU A 200 12.00 9.69 -3.43
CA LEU A 200 13.46 9.70 -3.35
C LEU A 200 14.08 9.62 -4.76
N ASP A 201 13.65 8.64 -5.57
CA ASP A 201 14.14 8.49 -6.96
C ASP A 201 13.94 9.77 -7.76
N LEU A 202 12.77 10.39 -7.65
CA LEU A 202 12.45 11.61 -8.40
C LEU A 202 13.31 12.82 -8.04
N ILE A 203 13.78 12.95 -6.78
CA ILE A 203 14.49 14.16 -6.34
C ILE A 203 15.96 13.95 -5.99
N SER A 204 16.45 12.72 -5.90
CA SER A 204 17.82 12.40 -5.43
C SER A 204 18.90 13.04 -6.29
N ASP A 205 18.84 12.88 -7.61
CA ASP A 205 19.83 13.47 -8.54
C ASP A 205 19.81 15.01 -8.51
N PHE A 206 18.61 15.61 -8.41
CA PHE A 206 18.48 17.06 -8.18
C PHE A 206 19.14 17.49 -6.87
N CYS A 207 18.88 16.76 -5.78
CA CYS A 207 19.42 17.07 -4.45
C CYS A 207 20.95 16.96 -4.45
N GLU A 208 21.51 15.92 -5.06
CA GLU A 208 22.95 15.76 -5.23
C GLU A 208 23.57 16.95 -5.99
N LYS A 209 23.03 17.32 -7.16
CA LYS A 209 23.47 18.46 -7.96
C LYS A 209 23.30 19.81 -7.23
N ALA A 210 22.29 19.92 -6.38
CA ALA A 210 22.03 21.09 -5.56
C ALA A 210 22.84 21.11 -4.24
N ASN A 211 23.55 20.02 -3.91
CA ASN A 211 24.29 19.80 -2.68
C ASN A 211 23.36 19.90 -1.44
N ILE A 212 22.25 19.16 -1.49
CA ILE A 212 21.26 18.95 -0.43
C ILE A 212 21.34 17.48 -0.05
N ASP A 213 21.43 17.16 1.23
CA ASP A 213 21.36 15.80 1.72
C ASP A 213 19.92 15.27 1.54
N CYS A 214 19.71 14.05 1.01
CA CYS A 214 18.39 13.50 0.73
C CYS A 214 18.35 12.02 1.10
N ASP A 215 17.45 11.64 2.02
CA ASP A 215 17.37 10.28 2.55
C ASP A 215 15.92 9.85 2.80
N LEU A 216 15.69 8.53 2.84
CA LEU A 216 14.45 7.94 3.34
C LEU A 216 14.42 8.04 4.87
N GLY A 217 13.26 8.42 5.40
CA GLY A 217 13.08 8.47 6.84
C GLY A 217 11.66 8.84 7.28
N PRO A 218 11.40 8.88 8.59
CA PRO A 218 10.10 9.21 9.10
C PRO A 218 9.75 10.69 8.82
N THR A 219 8.56 10.93 8.31
CA THR A 219 8.05 12.26 7.92
C THR A 219 6.91 12.69 8.83
N VAL A 220 7.22 12.87 10.12
CA VAL A 220 6.22 13.12 11.19
C VAL A 220 5.38 14.39 10.95
N ALA A 221 5.99 15.46 10.45
CA ALA A 221 5.26 16.71 10.16
C ALA A 221 4.36 16.55 8.93
N ALA A 222 4.82 15.81 7.90
CA ALA A 222 4.02 15.51 6.72
C ALA A 222 2.85 14.56 7.05
N ASP A 223 3.05 13.57 7.91
CA ASP A 223 2.01 12.66 8.36
C ASP A 223 0.94 13.39 9.19
N ALA A 224 1.36 14.31 10.07
CA ALA A 224 0.44 15.16 10.83
C ALA A 224 -0.36 16.08 9.91
N PHE A 225 0.27 16.69 8.91
CA PHE A 225 -0.41 17.49 7.91
C PHE A 225 -1.44 16.67 7.13
N MET A 226 -1.03 15.47 6.66
CA MET A 226 -1.91 14.54 5.95
C MET A 226 -3.15 14.20 6.77
N SER A 227 -2.96 13.79 8.02
CA SER A 227 -4.05 13.44 8.92
C SER A 227 -5.03 14.61 9.11
N SER A 228 -4.52 15.83 9.29
CA SER A 228 -5.34 17.04 9.39
C SER A 228 -6.03 17.38 8.07
N PHE A 229 -5.34 17.25 6.94
CA PHE A 229 -5.89 17.52 5.62
C PHE A 229 -7.03 16.55 5.28
N LEU A 230 -6.82 15.26 5.48
CA LEU A 230 -7.84 14.24 5.26
C LEU A 230 -9.06 14.46 6.15
N SER A 231 -8.86 14.72 7.45
CA SER A 231 -9.97 14.99 8.37
C SER A 231 -10.80 16.21 7.96
N THR A 232 -10.16 17.21 7.35
CA THR A 232 -10.84 18.42 6.87
C THR A 232 -11.59 18.16 5.54
N GLN A 233 -10.97 17.45 4.59
CA GLN A 233 -11.56 17.12 3.30
C GLN A 233 -12.68 16.08 3.43
N MET A 234 -12.53 15.17 4.38
CA MET A 234 -13.48 14.10 4.65
C MET A 234 -14.66 14.53 5.54
N GLY A 235 -14.71 15.80 5.95
CA GLY A 235 -15.88 16.37 6.64
C GLY A 235 -17.20 16.20 5.90
N ASP A 236 -17.15 15.92 4.58
CA ASP A 236 -18.31 15.59 3.74
C ASP A 236 -18.57 14.06 3.61
N LEU A 237 -17.68 13.20 4.17
CA LEU A 237 -17.96 11.76 4.22
C LEU A 237 -19.09 11.48 5.20
N ASN A 238 -19.88 10.46 4.90
CA ASN A 238 -20.88 10.01 5.85
C ASN A 238 -20.20 9.55 7.16
N GLY A 239 -20.89 9.65 8.28
CA GLY A 239 -20.31 9.39 9.60
C GLY A 239 -19.71 7.98 9.77
N GLU A 240 -20.15 7.01 8.96
CA GLU A 240 -19.62 5.63 8.93
C GLU A 240 -18.22 5.57 8.30
N GLU A 241 -18.01 6.24 7.19
CA GLU A 241 -16.70 6.29 6.50
C GLU A 241 -15.65 7.02 7.34
N GLN A 242 -16.05 8.10 8.02
CA GLN A 242 -15.16 8.79 8.97
C GLN A 242 -14.77 7.88 10.14
N ALA A 243 -15.74 7.18 10.74
CA ALA A 243 -15.47 6.24 11.82
C ALA A 243 -14.51 5.13 11.38
N PHE A 244 -14.66 4.62 10.17
CA PHE A 244 -13.81 3.57 9.60
C PHE A 244 -12.35 4.01 9.46
N LEU A 245 -12.12 5.22 8.96
CA LEU A 245 -10.77 5.77 8.81
C LEU A 245 -10.10 6.09 10.15
N HIS A 246 -10.85 6.65 11.11
CA HIS A 246 -10.36 6.84 12.46
C HIS A 246 -9.96 5.52 13.14
N LEU A 247 -10.70 4.45 12.85
CA LEU A 247 -10.36 3.12 13.36
C LEU A 247 -9.08 2.56 12.75
N ILE A 248 -8.87 2.73 11.44
CA ILE A 248 -7.62 2.32 10.78
C ILE A 248 -6.44 3.09 11.39
N GLN A 249 -6.53 4.41 11.48
CA GLN A 249 -5.48 5.23 12.07
C GLN A 249 -5.17 4.85 13.53
N ALA A 250 -6.22 4.63 14.33
CA ALA A 250 -6.05 4.19 15.70
C ALA A 250 -5.42 2.79 15.78
N ALA A 251 -5.75 1.90 14.85
CA ALA A 251 -5.16 0.57 14.76
C ALA A 251 -3.67 0.65 14.39
N GLU A 252 -3.31 1.46 13.43
CA GLU A 252 -1.91 1.69 13.04
C GLU A 252 -1.09 2.30 14.17
N GLN A 253 -1.60 3.34 14.83
CA GLN A 253 -0.93 3.95 15.98
C GLN A 253 -0.71 2.95 17.12
N SER A 254 -1.73 2.14 17.43
CA SER A 254 -1.62 1.13 18.49
C SER A 254 -0.61 0.03 18.14
N TYR A 255 -0.47 -0.30 16.85
CA TYR A 255 0.54 -1.22 16.36
C TYR A 255 1.96 -0.65 16.50
N GLU A 256 2.17 0.61 16.15
CA GLU A 256 3.48 1.27 16.30
C GLU A 256 3.90 1.34 17.79
N VAL A 257 2.98 1.69 18.68
CA VAL A 257 3.24 1.68 20.13
C VAL A 257 3.62 0.27 20.61
N MET A 258 2.98 -0.77 20.09
CA MET A 258 3.32 -2.16 20.42
C MET A 258 4.73 -2.53 19.97
N LEU A 259 5.18 -2.06 18.80
CA LEU A 259 6.53 -2.34 18.30
C LEU A 259 7.64 -1.76 19.21
N GLU A 260 7.36 -0.69 19.93
CA GLU A 260 8.30 -0.07 20.88
C GLU A 260 8.41 -0.83 22.21
N THR A 261 7.48 -1.76 22.49
CA THR A 261 7.52 -2.58 23.71
C THR A 261 8.54 -3.70 23.61
N ASP A 262 8.98 -4.23 24.77
CA ASP A 262 9.88 -5.38 24.81
C ASP A 262 9.33 -6.60 24.05
N LEU A 263 8.01 -6.82 24.12
CA LEU A 263 7.31 -7.87 23.36
C LEU A 263 7.36 -7.63 21.85
N GLY A 264 7.13 -6.40 21.42
CA GLY A 264 7.21 -6.02 20.00
C GLY A 264 8.62 -6.18 19.43
N GLN A 265 9.65 -5.89 20.22
CA GLN A 265 11.04 -6.07 19.81
C GLN A 265 11.46 -7.55 19.68
N MET A 266 10.79 -8.45 20.40
CA MET A 266 11.04 -9.91 20.32
C MET A 266 10.43 -10.56 19.07
N LEU A 267 9.50 -9.87 18.37
CA LEU A 267 8.87 -10.41 17.17
C LEU A 267 9.82 -10.40 15.97
N THR A 268 9.79 -11.48 15.19
CA THR A 268 10.51 -11.54 13.90
C THR A 268 9.88 -10.58 12.88
N SER A 269 10.59 -10.25 11.81
CA SER A 269 10.09 -9.39 10.72
C SER A 269 8.80 -9.93 10.12
N ILE A 270 8.73 -11.25 9.89
CA ILE A 270 7.53 -11.93 9.37
C ILE A 270 6.35 -11.80 10.36
N GLN A 271 6.58 -11.98 11.66
CA GLN A 271 5.54 -11.81 12.67
C GLN A 271 5.06 -10.37 12.76
N LYS A 272 5.95 -9.39 12.63
CA LYS A 272 5.60 -7.96 12.61
C LYS A 272 4.70 -7.64 11.43
N SER A 273 5.11 -8.04 10.23
CA SER A 273 4.30 -7.79 9.02
C SER A 273 2.93 -8.48 9.10
N ALA A 274 2.91 -9.76 9.48
CA ALA A 274 1.67 -10.51 9.66
C ALA A 274 0.73 -9.87 10.70
N LEU A 275 1.30 -9.39 11.80
CA LEU A 275 0.53 -8.78 12.88
C LEU A 275 -0.12 -7.47 12.46
N LYS A 276 0.57 -6.64 11.68
CA LYS A 276 0.00 -5.38 11.18
C LYS A 276 -1.29 -5.64 10.39
N ASP A 277 -1.21 -6.52 9.39
CA ASP A 277 -2.35 -6.85 8.53
C ASP A 277 -3.50 -7.47 9.33
N ILE A 278 -3.19 -8.45 10.19
CA ILE A 278 -4.17 -9.13 11.04
C ILE A 278 -4.84 -8.14 12.00
N TRP A 279 -4.08 -7.22 12.57
CA TRP A 279 -4.59 -6.26 13.53
C TRP A 279 -5.57 -5.28 12.89
N ILE A 280 -5.19 -4.61 11.81
CA ILE A 280 -6.06 -3.68 11.07
C ILE A 280 -7.33 -4.41 10.64
N TYR A 281 -7.20 -5.60 10.08
CA TYR A 281 -8.33 -6.41 9.67
C TYR A 281 -9.25 -6.77 10.83
N SER A 282 -8.71 -7.17 11.97
CA SER A 282 -9.49 -7.52 13.17
C SER A 282 -10.30 -6.35 13.69
N VAL A 283 -9.72 -5.15 13.72
CA VAL A 283 -10.40 -3.91 14.13
C VAL A 283 -11.57 -3.61 13.20
N LEU A 284 -11.34 -3.68 11.89
CA LEU A 284 -12.37 -3.41 10.91
C LEU A 284 -13.51 -4.43 10.93
N PHE A 285 -13.18 -5.72 11.06
CA PHE A 285 -14.17 -6.78 11.15
C PHE A 285 -15.07 -6.64 12.38
N LEU A 286 -14.47 -6.48 13.57
CA LEU A 286 -15.24 -6.37 14.80
C LEU A 286 -16.09 -5.11 14.85
N TYR A 287 -15.63 -4.04 14.28
CA TYR A 287 -16.44 -2.84 14.14
C TYR A 287 -17.61 -3.06 13.18
N LYS A 288 -17.37 -3.61 11.99
CA LYS A 288 -18.37 -3.79 10.95
C LYS A 288 -19.45 -4.78 11.33
N GLU A 289 -19.07 -5.94 11.89
CA GLU A 289 -19.99 -7.05 12.13
C GLU A 289 -20.61 -7.00 13.53
N PHE A 290 -19.92 -6.42 14.52
CA PHE A 290 -20.34 -6.41 15.92
C PHE A 290 -20.49 -5.00 16.51
N ASN A 291 -20.10 -3.95 15.77
CA ASN A 291 -20.04 -2.56 16.24
C ASN A 291 -19.18 -2.40 17.53
N GLU A 292 -18.09 -3.16 17.62
CA GLU A 292 -17.19 -3.19 18.76
C GLU A 292 -15.90 -2.41 18.46
N LEU A 293 -15.58 -1.46 19.35
CA LEU A 293 -14.35 -0.69 19.27
C LEU A 293 -13.16 -1.46 19.89
N PRO A 294 -11.91 -1.18 19.47
CA PRO A 294 -10.73 -1.70 20.14
C PRO A 294 -10.78 -1.41 21.65
N GLY A 295 -10.50 -2.43 22.46
CA GLY A 295 -10.60 -2.36 23.93
C GLY A 295 -11.95 -2.74 24.50
N GLU A 296 -13.00 -2.85 23.70
CA GLU A 296 -14.35 -3.26 24.12
C GLU A 296 -14.79 -4.61 23.53
N TRP A 297 -13.89 -5.30 22.84
CA TRP A 297 -14.18 -6.55 22.14
C TRP A 297 -14.80 -7.59 23.08
N SER A 298 -15.89 -8.18 22.65
CA SER A 298 -16.55 -9.27 23.33
C SER A 298 -15.86 -10.60 23.00
N LYS A 299 -16.09 -11.59 23.86
CA LYS A 299 -15.66 -12.95 23.59
C LYS A 299 -16.34 -13.51 22.34
N GLU A 300 -17.61 -13.21 22.14
CA GLU A 300 -18.43 -13.67 21.02
C GLU A 300 -17.91 -13.11 19.68
N GLY A 301 -17.68 -11.81 19.60
CA GLY A 301 -17.11 -11.16 18.42
C GLY A 301 -15.73 -11.70 18.08
N PHE A 302 -14.89 -11.89 19.10
CA PHE A 302 -13.55 -12.43 18.91
C PHE A 302 -13.53 -13.91 18.49
N GLU A 303 -14.43 -14.76 19.02
CA GLU A 303 -14.61 -16.14 18.55
C GLU A 303 -15.11 -16.17 17.09
N ALA A 304 -16.01 -15.28 16.72
CA ALA A 304 -16.46 -15.14 15.32
C ALA A 304 -15.32 -14.68 14.39
N LEU A 305 -14.50 -13.73 14.82
CA LEU A 305 -13.30 -13.31 14.09
C LEU A 305 -12.36 -14.49 13.81
N LEU A 306 -12.05 -15.28 14.85
CA LEU A 306 -11.14 -16.43 14.72
C LEU A 306 -11.72 -17.54 13.83
N GLN A 307 -13.05 -17.70 13.80
CA GLN A 307 -13.70 -18.75 13.01
C GLN A 307 -13.90 -18.37 11.54
N SER A 308 -14.16 -17.10 11.26
CA SER A 308 -14.61 -16.69 9.91
C SER A 308 -13.47 -16.21 9.01
N HIS A 309 -12.43 -15.59 9.54
CA HIS A 309 -11.52 -14.80 8.72
C HIS A 309 -10.05 -15.15 8.84
N LEU A 310 -9.63 -15.70 9.95
CA LEU A 310 -8.26 -16.21 10.07
C LEU A 310 -8.08 -17.54 9.32
N LEU A 311 -9.18 -18.14 8.90
CA LEU A 311 -9.21 -19.39 8.12
C LEU A 311 -9.46 -19.13 6.62
N GLU A 312 -9.89 -17.93 6.23
CA GLU A 312 -10.11 -17.60 4.82
C GLU A 312 -8.88 -17.01 4.14
N GLU A 313 -8.86 -17.08 2.83
CA GLU A 313 -7.72 -16.86 1.91
C GLU A 313 -7.11 -15.45 1.92
N SER A 314 -7.63 -14.50 2.69
CA SER A 314 -7.17 -13.10 2.74
C SER A 314 -5.86 -12.88 3.50
N VAL A 315 -5.44 -13.83 4.34
CA VAL A 315 -4.14 -13.79 4.99
C VAL A 315 -3.17 -14.63 4.18
N LYS A 316 -2.06 -14.04 3.73
CA LYS A 316 -1.01 -14.76 2.98
C LYS A 316 -0.71 -16.10 3.67
N ASN A 317 -0.67 -17.19 2.90
CA ASN A 317 -0.47 -18.54 3.41
C ASN A 317 0.73 -18.67 4.35
N ASP A 318 1.79 -17.90 4.11
CA ASP A 318 3.02 -17.88 4.92
C ASP A 318 2.82 -17.31 6.32
N TYR A 319 1.75 -16.56 6.56
CA TYR A 319 1.44 -15.98 7.88
C TYR A 319 0.58 -16.89 8.77
N ARG A 320 -0.08 -17.90 8.21
CA ARG A 320 -0.97 -18.81 8.96
C ARG A 320 -0.34 -19.42 10.22
N PRO A 321 0.92 -19.92 10.20
CA PRO A 321 1.55 -20.47 11.40
C PRO A 321 1.76 -19.47 12.52
N TYR A 322 1.80 -18.17 12.17
CA TYR A 322 2.12 -17.10 13.12
C TYR A 322 0.88 -16.36 13.66
N ILE A 323 -0.29 -16.55 13.07
CA ILE A 323 -1.52 -15.81 13.41
C ILE A 323 -1.82 -15.90 14.91
N GLY A 324 -1.94 -17.09 15.44
CA GLY A 324 -2.30 -17.29 16.85
C GLY A 324 -1.28 -16.72 17.83
N SER A 325 0.02 -16.89 17.54
CA SER A 325 1.09 -16.35 18.37
C SER A 325 1.19 -14.83 18.29
N SER A 326 0.96 -14.24 17.11
CA SER A 326 0.98 -12.80 16.90
C SER A 326 -0.18 -12.10 17.59
N ILE A 327 -1.39 -12.62 17.44
CA ILE A 327 -2.58 -12.09 18.15
C ILE A 327 -2.38 -12.18 19.66
N LYS A 328 -1.88 -13.32 20.15
CA LYS A 328 -1.61 -13.49 21.57
C LYS A 328 -0.60 -12.46 22.08
N ALA A 329 0.52 -12.30 21.40
CA ALA A 329 1.54 -11.31 21.76
C ALA A 329 0.97 -9.89 21.79
N TYR A 330 0.13 -9.55 20.80
CA TYR A 330 -0.55 -8.27 20.76
C TYR A 330 -1.48 -8.06 21.97
N LEU A 331 -2.34 -9.03 22.28
CA LEU A 331 -3.28 -8.95 23.40
C LEU A 331 -2.54 -8.87 24.74
N ASP A 332 -1.46 -9.62 24.91
CA ASP A 332 -0.62 -9.59 26.11
C ASP A 332 0.01 -8.19 26.27
N CYS A 333 0.51 -7.58 25.19
CA CYS A 333 1.02 -6.21 25.19
C CYS A 333 -0.06 -5.18 25.54
N GLN A 334 -1.25 -5.28 24.97
CA GLN A 334 -2.37 -4.40 25.28
C GLN A 334 -2.83 -4.51 26.73
N GLN A 335 -2.67 -5.69 27.32
CA GLN A 335 -2.92 -5.92 28.75
C GLN A 335 -1.89 -5.19 29.62
N GLU A 336 -0.61 -5.27 29.29
CA GLU A 336 0.47 -4.58 30.01
C GLU A 336 0.29 -3.04 29.94
N LEU A 337 -0.15 -2.53 28.80
CA LEU A 337 -0.45 -1.12 28.60
C LEU A 337 -1.77 -0.66 29.24
N GLY A 338 -2.59 -1.60 29.72
CA GLY A 338 -3.89 -1.30 30.35
C GLY A 338 -4.95 -0.79 29.38
N LEU A 339 -4.76 -0.99 28.09
CA LEU A 339 -5.64 -0.48 27.02
C LEU A 339 -6.84 -1.41 26.73
N PHE A 340 -6.73 -2.70 27.07
CA PHE A 340 -7.79 -3.68 26.84
C PHE A 340 -8.37 -4.21 28.14
N LYS A 341 -9.67 -3.98 28.38
CA LYS A 341 -10.35 -4.44 29.60
C LYS A 341 -10.51 -5.97 29.66
N ASN A 342 -10.63 -6.62 28.52
CA ASN A 342 -10.94 -8.06 28.39
C ASN A 342 -9.78 -8.89 27.82
N SER A 343 -8.57 -8.33 27.77
CA SER A 343 -7.40 -8.95 27.15
C SER A 343 -7.12 -10.38 27.66
N PHE A 344 -7.30 -10.62 28.94
CA PHE A 344 -7.11 -11.97 29.53
C PHE A 344 -8.07 -13.01 28.93
N VAL A 345 -9.35 -12.65 28.77
CA VAL A 345 -10.37 -13.54 28.18
C VAL A 345 -10.07 -13.81 26.72
N LEU A 346 -9.68 -12.78 25.96
CA LEU A 346 -9.36 -12.89 24.55
C LEU A 346 -8.07 -13.67 24.29
N SER A 347 -7.05 -13.48 25.12
CA SER A 347 -5.81 -14.26 25.08
C SER A 347 -6.05 -15.75 25.38
N HIS A 348 -6.98 -16.06 26.29
CA HIS A 348 -7.36 -17.43 26.58
C HIS A 348 -8.11 -18.10 25.43
N VAL A 349 -9.00 -17.38 24.76
CA VAL A 349 -9.70 -17.85 23.56
C VAL A 349 -8.71 -18.12 22.42
N SER A 350 -7.76 -17.23 22.17
CA SER A 350 -6.75 -17.40 21.13
C SER A 350 -5.84 -18.62 21.34
N SER A 351 -5.55 -18.96 22.61
CA SER A 351 -4.72 -20.11 22.95
C SER A 351 -5.46 -21.47 22.89
N HIS A 352 -6.80 -21.47 22.91
CA HIS A 352 -7.64 -22.65 22.87
C HIS A 352 -8.32 -22.87 21.51
N SER A 353 -8.35 -21.87 20.64
CA SER A 353 -8.74 -22.06 19.25
C SER A 353 -7.71 -23.02 18.62
N ASN A 354 -8.15 -24.26 18.35
CA ASN A 354 -7.35 -25.23 17.60
C ASN A 354 -7.15 -24.75 16.17
N LEU A 355 -6.31 -23.72 15.99
CA LEU A 355 -5.66 -23.41 14.73
C LEU A 355 -4.61 -24.50 14.45
N LYS A 356 -5.04 -25.77 14.57
CA LYS A 356 -4.28 -26.90 14.09
C LYS A 356 -4.44 -26.87 12.59
N GLY A 357 -3.33 -26.56 11.93
CA GLY A 357 -3.24 -26.64 10.49
C GLY A 357 -3.92 -27.90 9.96
N ALA A 358 -4.87 -27.69 9.05
CA ALA A 358 -5.27 -28.69 8.09
C ALA A 358 -4.32 -28.66 6.93
#